data_9355cccf35e585750b2fb729c7908847
#
_entry.id   9355cccf35e585750b2fb729c7908847
#
_cell.length_a   1.000
_cell.length_b   1.000
_cell.length_c   1.000
_cell.angle_alpha   90.00
_cell.angle_beta   90.00
_cell.angle_gamma   90.00
#
_symmetry.space_group_name_H-M   'P 1'
#
loop_
_entity.id
_entity.type
_entity.pdbx_description
1 polymer ?
#
loop_
_entity_poly.entity_id
_entity_poly.type
_entity_poly.pdbx_seq_one_letter_code
_entity_poly.pdbx_strand_id
1 'polypeptide(L)'
;SLDSLGLPKAKLMQLKKKGWSKTEDLLNLEPLHYYDFTQSVPVAKLEHGQIAAVYVQVALVVANDRFVKVFVQDQFGTPFEIVFFQQYYMAERFKQKQWFTVGGKVTKIGSFFNFTNPTFIKEGHASLIQTKYTKVKNMSEDYLQKTIKKATEITPVVDALDEDLRKKFRLVTKQETYSKLHQPGTIHDVQQAKRRLLFEDLFQFQIRLAENNRHNTNEALFELKTFEKTKELTKKLPFQLTTGQSSALREISRAMKQGKRVNSLIQGDVGCGKTIVSVFSMLMTAENGFQAAIMAPTNVLAKQHFAEMKGYFEPLGFPVVYLSGELKAKEKRETLKKIKEGEARIVVGTHSVISKDVTYKELGCIIIDEEHRFGVKQRE
;
A
#
# COMPACT_ATOMS: atom_id res chain seq x y z
N SER A 1 -20.16 3.00 22.06
CA SER A 1 -19.28 2.93 23.25
C SER A 1 -18.97 1.49 23.62
N LEU A 2 -17.77 1.20 24.14
CA LEU A 2 -17.45 -0.14 24.65
C LEU A 2 -18.31 -0.56 25.85
N ASP A 3 -18.92 0.38 26.54
CA ASP A 3 -19.76 0.10 27.73
C ASP A 3 -21.00 -0.74 27.37
N SER A 4 -21.50 -0.61 26.12
CA SER A 4 -22.61 -1.44 25.61
C SER A 4 -22.29 -2.94 25.51
N LEU A 5 -21.01 -3.31 25.57
CA LEU A 5 -20.60 -4.72 25.60
C LEU A 5 -20.83 -5.40 26.94
N GLY A 6 -21.12 -4.65 28.01
CA GLY A 6 -21.34 -5.22 29.35
C GLY A 6 -20.10 -5.90 29.94
N LEU A 7 -18.90 -5.41 29.61
CA LEU A 7 -17.64 -5.98 30.09
C LEU A 7 -17.29 -5.48 31.49
N PRO A 8 -16.60 -6.25 32.32
CA PRO A 8 -16.06 -5.80 33.60
C PRO A 8 -15.14 -4.57 33.41
N LYS A 9 -15.21 -3.62 34.35
CA LYS A 9 -14.43 -2.36 34.33
C LYS A 9 -12.92 -2.60 34.08
N ALA A 10 -12.35 -3.63 34.70
CA ALA A 10 -10.95 -3.99 34.54
C ALA A 10 -10.61 -4.38 33.06
N LYS A 11 -11.51 -5.07 32.37
CA LYS A 11 -11.35 -5.46 30.97
C LYS A 11 -11.50 -4.25 30.04
N LEU A 12 -12.50 -3.42 30.28
CA LEU A 12 -12.68 -2.15 29.55
C LEU A 12 -11.44 -1.26 29.62
N MET A 13 -10.84 -1.16 30.83
CA MET A 13 -9.61 -0.39 31.00
C MET A 13 -8.44 -0.94 30.14
N GLN A 14 -8.32 -2.27 30.00
CA GLN A 14 -7.26 -2.88 29.18
C GLN A 14 -7.48 -2.58 27.67
N LEU A 15 -8.71 -2.60 27.20
CA LEU A 15 -9.05 -2.22 25.80
C LEU A 15 -8.74 -0.74 25.57
N LYS A 16 -9.16 0.15 26.47
CA LYS A 16 -8.88 1.59 26.39
C LYS A 16 -7.37 1.90 26.39
N LYS A 17 -6.55 1.15 27.15
CA LYS A 17 -5.09 1.27 27.13
C LYS A 17 -4.45 0.89 25.79
N LYS A 18 -5.13 0.10 24.96
CA LYS A 18 -4.73 -0.22 23.59
C LYS A 18 -5.20 0.84 22.56
N GLY A 19 -5.88 1.90 23.01
CA GLY A 19 -6.46 2.92 22.15
C GLY A 19 -7.87 2.58 21.63
N TRP A 20 -8.44 1.45 22.05
CA TRP A 20 -9.79 1.06 21.64
C TRP A 20 -10.80 1.61 22.64
N SER A 21 -11.65 2.53 22.18
CA SER A 21 -12.62 3.26 23.00
C SER A 21 -14.07 3.03 22.56
N LYS A 22 -14.25 2.61 21.30
CA LYS A 22 -15.56 2.36 20.69
C LYS A 22 -15.67 0.91 20.23
N THR A 23 -16.88 0.44 20.00
CA THR A 23 -17.14 -0.88 19.44
C THR A 23 -16.59 -1.00 18.01
N GLU A 24 -16.62 0.09 17.25
CA GLU A 24 -16.07 0.17 15.89
C GLU A 24 -14.56 -0.09 15.86
N ASP A 25 -13.84 0.30 16.91
CA ASP A 25 -12.39 0.04 17.02
C ASP A 25 -12.10 -1.48 17.06
N LEU A 26 -13.01 -2.25 17.65
CA LEU A 26 -12.92 -3.72 17.68
C LEU A 26 -13.28 -4.34 16.35
N LEU A 27 -14.25 -3.75 15.61
CA LEU A 27 -14.61 -4.22 14.28
C LEU A 27 -13.46 -4.02 13.27
N ASN A 28 -12.74 -2.91 13.41
CA ASN A 28 -11.60 -2.58 12.55
C ASN A 28 -10.29 -3.27 12.97
N LEU A 29 -10.32 -4.09 14.03
CA LEU A 29 -9.14 -4.82 14.48
C LEU A 29 -8.87 -6.01 13.57
N GLU A 30 -7.87 -5.91 12.71
CA GLU A 30 -7.48 -7.03 11.86
C GLU A 30 -6.86 -8.17 12.69
N PRO A 31 -7.29 -9.43 12.46
CA PRO A 31 -6.59 -10.58 12.99
C PRO A 31 -5.17 -10.67 12.45
N LEU A 32 -4.21 -10.96 13.33
CA LEU A 32 -2.81 -11.18 12.94
C LEU A 32 -2.64 -12.41 12.06
N HIS A 33 -3.39 -13.47 12.42
CA HIS A 33 -3.35 -14.76 11.71
C HIS A 33 -4.72 -15.41 11.69
N TYR A 34 -4.92 -16.26 10.68
CA TYR A 34 -6.05 -17.18 10.57
C TYR A 34 -5.49 -18.60 10.56
N TYR A 35 -5.90 -19.40 11.52
CA TYR A 35 -5.51 -20.80 11.64
C TYR A 35 -6.62 -21.65 11.06
N ASP A 36 -6.34 -22.31 9.94
CA ASP A 36 -7.27 -23.18 9.26
C ASP A 36 -7.12 -24.61 9.78
N PHE A 37 -8.14 -25.09 10.44
CA PHE A 37 -8.23 -26.45 10.97
C PHE A 37 -9.33 -27.26 10.28
N THR A 38 -9.75 -26.90 9.10
CA THR A 38 -10.81 -27.58 8.34
C THR A 38 -10.40 -28.99 7.93
N GLN A 39 -9.10 -29.24 7.81
CA GLN A 39 -8.57 -30.57 7.49
C GLN A 39 -7.51 -30.98 8.50
N SER A 40 -7.60 -32.23 8.97
CA SER A 40 -6.54 -32.83 9.76
C SER A 40 -5.44 -33.39 8.86
N VAL A 41 -4.20 -33.16 9.27
CA VAL A 41 -2.99 -33.64 8.57
C VAL A 41 -2.45 -34.87 9.30
N PRO A 42 -2.06 -35.94 8.59
CA PRO A 42 -1.36 -37.07 9.22
C PRO A 42 -0.06 -36.59 9.90
N VAL A 43 0.23 -37.13 11.08
CA VAL A 43 1.41 -36.72 11.87
C VAL A 43 2.72 -36.88 11.08
N ALA A 44 2.83 -37.92 10.25
CA ALA A 44 4.01 -38.15 9.42
C ALA A 44 4.28 -37.04 8.37
N LYS A 45 3.28 -36.23 8.03
CA LYS A 45 3.38 -35.12 7.06
C LYS A 45 3.54 -33.75 7.71
N LEU A 46 3.70 -33.68 9.02
CA LEU A 46 3.86 -32.42 9.73
C LEU A 46 5.25 -31.85 9.53
N GLU A 47 5.31 -30.53 9.43
CA GLU A 47 6.54 -29.75 9.34
C GLU A 47 6.70 -28.84 10.55
N HIS A 48 7.94 -28.62 10.99
CA HIS A 48 8.22 -27.69 12.09
C HIS A 48 7.77 -26.26 11.75
N GLY A 49 7.03 -25.64 12.66
CA GLY A 49 6.51 -24.29 12.48
C GLY A 49 5.18 -24.21 11.73
N GLN A 50 4.72 -25.30 11.09
CA GLN A 50 3.42 -25.39 10.44
C GLN A 50 2.28 -25.21 11.46
N ILE A 51 1.17 -24.63 11.01
CA ILE A 51 -0.10 -24.63 11.74
C ILE A 51 -0.96 -25.71 11.12
N ALA A 52 -1.33 -26.69 11.94
CA ALA A 52 -2.08 -27.86 11.48
C ALA A 52 -3.07 -28.35 12.54
N ALA A 53 -4.07 -29.09 12.09
CA ALA A 53 -4.89 -29.94 12.94
C ALA A 53 -4.46 -31.39 12.78
N VAL A 54 -4.55 -32.17 13.86
CA VAL A 54 -4.32 -33.61 13.84
C VAL A 54 -5.47 -34.33 14.52
N TYR A 55 -5.88 -35.46 13.95
CA TYR A 55 -6.86 -36.37 14.55
C TYR A 55 -6.12 -37.51 15.19
N VAL A 56 -6.22 -37.62 16.53
CA VAL A 56 -5.35 -38.48 17.35
C VAL A 56 -6.10 -39.19 18.43
N GLN A 57 -5.56 -40.33 18.84
CA GLN A 57 -6.04 -41.13 19.95
C GLN A 57 -5.10 -41.04 21.15
N VAL A 58 -5.67 -40.92 22.38
CA VAL A 58 -4.91 -40.92 23.63
C VAL A 58 -4.31 -42.28 23.90
N ALA A 59 -2.99 -42.32 24.04
CA ALA A 59 -2.27 -43.50 24.47
C ALA A 59 -1.94 -43.44 25.96
N LEU A 60 -1.36 -42.35 26.45
CA LEU A 60 -0.94 -42.18 27.83
C LEU A 60 -1.02 -40.70 28.25
N VAL A 61 -1.39 -40.46 29.50
CA VAL A 61 -1.36 -39.12 30.12
C VAL A 61 -0.37 -39.14 31.29
N VAL A 62 0.56 -38.17 31.27
CA VAL A 62 1.52 -37.92 32.34
C VAL A 62 1.34 -36.52 32.85
N ALA A 63 1.08 -36.35 34.14
CA ALA A 63 0.92 -35.03 34.75
C ALA A 63 1.89 -34.87 35.92
N ASN A 64 2.44 -33.66 36.06
CA ASN A 64 3.22 -33.24 37.21
C ASN A 64 2.91 -31.77 37.54
N ASP A 65 3.59 -31.19 38.56
CA ASP A 65 3.38 -29.81 39.00
C ASP A 65 3.77 -28.73 38.01
N ARG A 66 4.26 -29.07 36.85
CA ARG A 66 4.75 -28.09 35.82
C ARG A 66 3.99 -28.19 34.51
N PHE A 67 3.59 -29.40 34.12
CA PHE A 67 2.93 -29.62 32.82
C PHE A 67 2.05 -30.88 32.85
N VAL A 68 1.14 -30.94 31.90
CA VAL A 68 0.43 -32.18 31.51
C VAL A 68 0.91 -32.53 30.10
N LYS A 69 1.46 -33.75 29.96
CA LYS A 69 1.88 -34.30 28.67
C LYS A 69 0.93 -35.44 28.29
N VAL A 70 0.37 -35.35 27.11
CA VAL A 70 -0.49 -36.39 26.55
C VAL A 70 0.23 -37.01 25.36
N PHE A 71 0.55 -38.29 25.47
CA PHE A 71 1.06 -39.06 24.36
C PHE A 71 -0.11 -39.57 23.55
N VAL A 72 -0.10 -39.31 22.28
CA VAL A 72 -1.18 -39.65 21.34
C VAL A 72 -0.59 -40.29 20.09
N GLN A 73 -1.42 -40.95 19.31
CA GLN A 73 -1.09 -41.49 18.01
C GLN A 73 -2.17 -41.15 17.00
N ASP A 74 -1.79 -40.96 15.76
CA ASP A 74 -2.75 -40.78 14.66
C ASP A 74 -3.35 -42.13 14.22
N GLN A 75 -4.24 -42.09 13.24
CA GLN A 75 -4.90 -43.30 12.69
C GLN A 75 -3.90 -44.27 12.00
N PHE A 76 -2.68 -43.82 11.74
CA PHE A 76 -1.60 -44.64 11.17
C PHE A 76 -0.63 -45.15 12.22
N GLY A 77 -0.87 -44.89 13.50
CA GLY A 77 0.00 -45.27 14.59
C GLY A 77 1.22 -44.37 14.78
N THR A 78 1.29 -43.24 14.08
CA THR A 78 2.42 -42.31 14.23
C THR A 78 2.33 -41.58 15.56
N PRO A 79 3.35 -41.62 16.42
CA PRO A 79 3.33 -41.00 17.72
C PRO A 79 3.42 -39.48 17.63
N PHE A 80 2.69 -38.80 18.52
CA PHE A 80 2.66 -37.35 18.67
C PHE A 80 2.52 -36.95 20.12
N GLU A 81 3.03 -35.78 20.49
CA GLU A 81 2.95 -35.30 21.88
C GLU A 81 2.12 -34.00 21.94
N ILE A 82 1.33 -33.89 23.01
CA ILE A 82 0.60 -32.66 23.35
C ILE A 82 1.03 -32.23 24.74
N VAL A 83 1.46 -30.98 24.89
CA VAL A 83 1.96 -30.47 26.16
C VAL A 83 1.13 -29.25 26.58
N PHE A 84 0.62 -29.30 27.80
CA PHE A 84 -0.10 -28.20 28.44
C PHE A 84 0.73 -27.66 29.61
N PHE A 85 1.14 -26.42 29.52
CA PHE A 85 1.82 -25.71 30.61
C PHE A 85 0.79 -24.95 31.46
N GLN A 86 0.93 -25.01 32.79
CA GLN A 86 0.07 -24.30 33.75
C GLN A 86 -1.44 -24.60 33.60
N GLN A 87 -1.79 -25.80 33.09
CA GLN A 87 -3.17 -26.24 32.87
C GLN A 87 -3.39 -27.64 33.40
N TYR A 88 -3.17 -27.81 34.71
CA TYR A 88 -3.19 -29.14 35.38
C TYR A 88 -4.54 -29.83 35.26
N TYR A 89 -5.65 -29.07 35.24
CA TYR A 89 -7.01 -29.58 35.05
C TYR A 89 -7.20 -30.33 33.73
N MET A 90 -6.27 -30.17 32.80
CA MET A 90 -6.32 -30.86 31.50
C MET A 90 -6.08 -32.37 31.67
N ALA A 91 -5.39 -32.82 32.71
CA ALA A 91 -5.13 -34.26 32.92
C ALA A 91 -6.42 -35.08 33.04
N GLU A 92 -7.43 -34.54 33.73
CA GLU A 92 -8.72 -35.22 33.95
C GLU A 92 -9.60 -35.26 32.69
N ARG A 93 -9.24 -34.49 31.68
CA ARG A 93 -10.04 -34.35 30.48
C ARG A 93 -9.82 -35.46 29.46
N PHE A 94 -8.71 -36.20 29.57
CA PHE A 94 -8.31 -37.21 28.61
C PHE A 94 -8.59 -38.62 29.16
N LYS A 95 -9.40 -39.38 28.42
CA LYS A 95 -9.62 -40.77 28.64
C LYS A 95 -8.76 -41.62 27.71
N GLN A 96 -8.16 -42.66 28.20
CA GLN A 96 -7.39 -43.59 27.38
C GLN A 96 -8.22 -44.12 26.21
N LYS A 97 -7.62 -44.26 25.05
CA LYS A 97 -8.26 -44.64 23.76
C LYS A 97 -9.31 -43.64 23.22
N GLN A 98 -9.43 -42.46 23.82
CA GLN A 98 -10.29 -41.40 23.29
C GLN A 98 -9.69 -40.79 22.03
N TRP A 99 -10.51 -40.63 20.99
CA TRP A 99 -10.17 -39.91 19.79
C TRP A 99 -10.61 -38.44 19.90
N PHE A 100 -9.79 -37.52 19.36
CA PHE A 100 -10.15 -36.11 19.29
C PHE A 100 -9.29 -35.39 18.23
N THR A 101 -9.79 -34.25 17.76
CA THR A 101 -9.02 -33.37 16.88
C THR A 101 -8.49 -32.20 17.69
N VAL A 102 -7.23 -31.89 17.42
CA VAL A 102 -6.53 -30.78 18.07
C VAL A 102 -5.68 -30.05 17.07
N GLY A 103 -5.65 -28.70 17.16
CA GLY A 103 -4.91 -27.86 16.25
C GLY A 103 -3.96 -26.91 16.98
N GLY A 104 -2.86 -26.62 16.34
CA GLY A 104 -1.86 -25.73 16.88
C GLY A 104 -0.66 -25.53 15.97
N LYS A 105 0.33 -24.82 16.48
CA LYS A 105 1.62 -24.68 15.81
C LYS A 105 2.49 -25.91 16.14
N VAL A 106 2.95 -26.58 15.10
CA VAL A 106 3.81 -27.75 15.21
C VAL A 106 5.19 -27.33 15.69
N THR A 107 5.66 -27.93 16.75
CA THR A 107 7.05 -27.81 17.22
C THR A 107 7.70 -29.20 17.20
N LYS A 108 9.01 -29.25 17.01
CA LYS A 108 9.78 -30.51 17.02
C LYS A 108 10.77 -30.45 18.17
N ILE A 109 10.69 -31.44 19.07
CA ILE A 109 11.62 -31.61 20.19
C ILE A 109 12.24 -32.99 20.06
N GLY A 110 13.54 -33.06 19.77
CA GLY A 110 14.20 -34.32 19.44
C GLY A 110 13.61 -34.94 18.16
N SER A 111 13.16 -36.18 18.27
CA SER A 111 12.57 -36.92 17.14
C SER A 111 11.05 -36.76 17.02
N PHE A 112 10.39 -36.13 17.98
CA PHE A 112 8.93 -36.07 18.07
C PHE A 112 8.39 -34.69 17.70
N PHE A 113 7.29 -34.69 16.98
CA PHE A 113 6.47 -33.50 16.81
C PHE A 113 5.54 -33.31 18.01
N ASN A 114 5.26 -32.06 18.36
CA ASN A 114 4.37 -31.75 19.45
C ASN A 114 3.56 -30.48 19.22
N PHE A 115 2.43 -30.37 19.93
CA PHE A 115 1.72 -29.10 20.15
C PHE A 115 1.89 -28.64 21.61
N THR A 116 2.12 -27.36 21.75
CA THR A 116 2.14 -26.68 23.05
C THR A 116 0.88 -25.85 23.24
N ASN A 117 0.10 -26.15 24.31
CA ASN A 117 -1.17 -25.49 24.60
C ASN A 117 -2.08 -25.38 23.34
N PRO A 118 -2.39 -26.49 22.66
CA PRO A 118 -3.17 -26.47 21.44
C PRO A 118 -4.65 -26.14 21.70
N THR A 119 -5.36 -25.90 20.63
CA THR A 119 -6.81 -25.70 20.65
C THR A 119 -7.53 -27.01 20.32
N PHE A 120 -8.54 -27.36 21.13
CA PHE A 120 -9.45 -28.47 20.82
C PHE A 120 -10.42 -28.05 19.73
N ILE A 121 -10.52 -28.89 18.71
CA ILE A 121 -11.45 -28.72 17.61
C ILE A 121 -12.63 -29.64 17.88
N LYS A 122 -13.80 -29.05 18.13
CA LYS A 122 -15.04 -29.81 18.34
C LYS A 122 -15.69 -30.03 16.98
N GLU A 123 -16.04 -31.28 16.68
CA GLU A 123 -16.88 -31.60 15.54
C GLU A 123 -18.22 -30.86 15.65
N GLY A 124 -18.67 -30.29 14.53
CA GLY A 124 -19.95 -29.58 14.47
C GLY A 124 -19.93 -28.09 14.86
N HIS A 125 -18.77 -27.49 15.18
CA HIS A 125 -18.67 -26.05 15.37
C HIS A 125 -18.59 -25.30 14.03
N ALA A 126 -19.33 -24.19 13.92
CA ALA A 126 -19.56 -23.41 12.71
C ALA A 126 -18.30 -22.77 12.07
N SER A 127 -17.16 -22.77 12.77
CA SER A 127 -15.92 -22.26 12.20
C SER A 127 -14.73 -23.06 12.71
N LEU A 128 -14.10 -23.78 11.79
CA LEU A 128 -12.80 -24.44 12.00
C LEU A 128 -11.62 -23.50 11.73
N ILE A 129 -11.91 -22.23 11.42
CA ILE A 129 -10.91 -21.19 11.25
C ILE A 129 -10.87 -20.32 12.49
N GLN A 130 -9.71 -20.29 13.13
CA GLN A 130 -9.48 -19.49 14.31
C GLN A 130 -8.75 -18.19 13.98
N THR A 131 -9.32 -17.08 14.40
CA THR A 131 -8.70 -15.76 14.33
C THR A 131 -7.75 -15.54 15.50
N LYS A 132 -6.56 -15.02 15.25
CA LYS A 132 -5.57 -14.69 16.28
C LYS A 132 -5.33 -13.18 16.29
N TYR A 133 -5.43 -12.57 17.47
CA TYR A 133 -5.29 -11.12 17.66
C TYR A 133 -4.07 -10.75 18.49
N THR A 134 -3.73 -9.48 18.48
CA THR A 134 -2.73 -8.92 19.39
C THR A 134 -3.14 -9.16 20.85
N LYS A 135 -2.22 -9.67 21.66
CA LYS A 135 -2.47 -9.95 23.08
C LYS A 135 -2.88 -8.69 23.85
N VAL A 136 -3.91 -8.82 24.65
CA VAL A 136 -4.36 -7.82 25.61
C VAL A 136 -4.05 -8.30 27.01
N LYS A 137 -3.43 -7.45 27.83
CA LYS A 137 -3.05 -7.82 29.22
C LYS A 137 -4.29 -8.26 30.02
N ASN A 138 -4.17 -9.35 30.76
CA ASN A 138 -5.24 -9.93 31.58
C ASN A 138 -6.52 -10.30 30.78
N MET A 139 -6.40 -10.58 29.50
CA MET A 139 -7.51 -11.04 28.67
C MET A 139 -7.05 -12.28 27.89
N SER A 140 -7.77 -13.40 28.03
CA SER A 140 -7.52 -14.58 27.21
C SER A 140 -7.95 -14.35 25.77
N GLU A 141 -7.37 -15.06 24.84
CA GLU A 141 -7.69 -14.95 23.43
C GLU A 141 -9.16 -15.29 23.15
N ASP A 142 -9.67 -16.35 23.74
CA ASP A 142 -11.08 -16.74 23.63
C ASP A 142 -12.02 -15.64 24.15
N TYR A 143 -11.65 -14.97 25.26
CA TYR A 143 -12.43 -13.85 25.78
C TYR A 143 -12.44 -12.67 24.82
N LEU A 144 -11.29 -12.35 24.21
CA LEU A 144 -11.18 -11.28 23.22
C LEU A 144 -12.00 -11.60 21.97
N GLN A 145 -11.91 -12.82 21.45
CA GLN A 145 -12.72 -13.28 20.31
C GLN A 145 -14.22 -13.16 20.58
N LYS A 146 -14.69 -13.61 21.75
CA LYS A 146 -16.09 -13.46 22.17
C LYS A 146 -16.52 -12.00 22.29
N THR A 147 -15.62 -11.14 22.77
CA THR A 147 -15.86 -9.71 22.88
C THR A 147 -16.01 -9.06 21.50
N ILE A 148 -15.14 -9.38 20.56
CA ILE A 148 -15.19 -8.91 19.18
C ILE A 148 -16.46 -9.43 18.49
N LYS A 149 -16.77 -10.71 18.64
CA LYS A 149 -18.01 -11.30 18.13
C LYS A 149 -19.24 -10.50 18.61
N LYS A 150 -19.33 -10.27 19.92
CA LYS A 150 -20.42 -9.46 20.49
C LYS A 150 -20.46 -8.05 19.90
N ALA A 151 -19.28 -7.42 19.73
CA ALA A 151 -19.19 -6.11 19.11
C ALA A 151 -19.72 -6.12 17.67
N THR A 152 -19.40 -7.16 16.88
CA THR A 152 -19.88 -7.31 15.49
C THR A 152 -21.41 -7.46 15.44
N GLU A 153 -22.02 -8.12 16.44
CA GLU A 153 -23.46 -8.32 16.50
C GLU A 153 -24.25 -7.06 16.89
N ILE A 154 -23.71 -6.24 17.81
CA ILE A 154 -24.46 -5.09 18.37
C ILE A 154 -24.12 -3.75 17.72
N THR A 155 -23.03 -3.65 16.96
CA THR A 155 -22.61 -2.37 16.38
C THR A 155 -23.32 -2.15 15.05
N PRO A 156 -24.11 -1.07 14.94
CA PRO A 156 -24.70 -0.71 13.66
C PRO A 156 -23.60 -0.30 12.68
N VAL A 157 -23.64 -0.85 11.50
CA VAL A 157 -22.63 -0.61 10.44
C VAL A 157 -23.31 0.07 9.27
N VAL A 158 -22.80 1.23 8.90
CA VAL A 158 -23.22 1.95 7.68
C VAL A 158 -22.28 1.52 6.54
N ASP A 159 -22.86 1.09 5.43
CA ASP A 159 -22.08 0.78 4.22
C ASP A 159 -21.90 2.06 3.39
N ALA A 160 -20.67 2.51 3.24
CA ALA A 160 -20.33 3.69 2.46
C ALA A 160 -20.38 3.46 0.95
N LEU A 161 -20.38 2.19 0.49
CA LEU A 161 -20.49 1.86 -0.92
C LEU A 161 -21.94 1.55 -1.26
N ASP A 162 -22.45 2.19 -2.33
CA ASP A 162 -23.76 1.89 -2.85
C ASP A 162 -23.87 0.46 -3.42
N GLU A 163 -25.08 0.04 -3.66
CA GLU A 163 -25.36 -1.33 -4.12
C GLU A 163 -24.82 -1.60 -5.53
N ASP A 164 -24.85 -0.61 -6.41
CA ASP A 164 -24.40 -0.74 -7.79
C ASP A 164 -22.89 -0.93 -7.86
N LEU A 165 -22.12 -0.16 -7.08
CA LEU A 165 -20.68 -0.35 -6.94
C LEU A 165 -20.36 -1.74 -6.37
N ARG A 166 -21.08 -2.17 -5.33
CA ARG A 166 -20.86 -3.48 -4.73
C ARG A 166 -21.12 -4.61 -5.72
N LYS A 167 -22.21 -4.55 -6.48
CA LYS A 167 -22.53 -5.52 -7.54
C LYS A 167 -21.49 -5.52 -8.65
N LYS A 168 -21.13 -4.34 -9.16
CA LYS A 168 -20.14 -4.16 -10.23
C LYS A 168 -18.79 -4.81 -9.89
N PHE A 169 -18.32 -4.62 -8.67
CA PHE A 169 -17.04 -5.13 -8.21
C PHE A 169 -17.12 -6.44 -7.41
N ARG A 170 -18.30 -7.04 -7.31
CA ARG A 170 -18.56 -8.29 -6.57
C ARG A 170 -18.06 -8.23 -5.14
N LEU A 171 -18.42 -7.18 -4.42
CA LEU A 171 -18.03 -6.94 -3.04
C LEU A 171 -19.17 -7.32 -2.09
N VAL A 172 -18.79 -7.88 -0.95
CA VAL A 172 -19.72 -8.13 0.17
C VAL A 172 -20.10 -6.81 0.85
N THR A 173 -21.21 -6.81 1.60
CA THR A 173 -21.62 -5.67 2.41
C THR A 173 -20.61 -5.39 3.54
N LYS A 174 -20.64 -4.19 4.11
CA LYS A 174 -19.76 -3.84 5.22
C LYS A 174 -20.02 -4.73 6.45
N GLN A 175 -21.28 -5.05 6.74
CA GLN A 175 -21.66 -5.96 7.83
C GLN A 175 -21.12 -7.38 7.61
N GLU A 176 -21.29 -7.93 6.40
CA GLU A 176 -20.72 -9.23 6.05
C GLU A 176 -19.20 -9.22 6.12
N THR A 177 -18.57 -8.11 5.77
CA THR A 177 -17.11 -7.97 5.86
C THR A 177 -16.62 -8.21 7.28
N TYR A 178 -17.23 -7.57 8.27
CA TYR A 178 -16.83 -7.77 9.66
C TYR A 178 -17.14 -9.17 10.17
N SER A 179 -18.30 -9.73 9.79
CA SER A 179 -18.62 -11.12 10.14
C SER A 179 -17.59 -12.09 9.55
N LYS A 180 -17.24 -11.94 8.28
CA LYS A 180 -16.25 -12.79 7.59
C LYS A 180 -14.80 -12.53 8.06
N LEU A 181 -14.49 -11.34 8.51
CA LEU A 181 -13.18 -10.99 9.06
C LEU A 181 -12.93 -11.66 10.42
N HIS A 182 -13.93 -11.62 11.29
CA HIS A 182 -13.78 -12.03 12.68
C HIS A 182 -14.29 -13.45 12.96
N GLN A 183 -15.22 -13.95 12.16
CA GLN A 183 -15.84 -15.27 12.28
C GLN A 183 -15.94 -15.97 10.92
N PRO A 184 -14.82 -16.14 10.19
CA PRO A 184 -14.84 -16.75 8.88
C PRO A 184 -15.27 -18.22 8.97
N GLY A 185 -16.17 -18.64 8.10
CA GLY A 185 -16.51 -20.04 7.89
C GLY A 185 -15.49 -20.77 7.02
N THR A 186 -14.88 -20.04 6.08
CA THR A 186 -13.90 -20.52 5.11
C THR A 186 -12.75 -19.53 4.92
N ILE A 187 -11.63 -19.98 4.38
CA ILE A 187 -10.54 -19.08 3.96
C ILE A 187 -11.01 -18.11 2.86
N HIS A 188 -11.95 -18.54 2.03
CA HIS A 188 -12.56 -17.66 1.03
C HIS A 188 -13.30 -16.47 1.67
N ASP A 189 -13.96 -16.66 2.80
CA ASP A 189 -14.58 -15.55 3.54
C ASP A 189 -13.55 -14.51 3.97
N VAL A 190 -12.39 -14.96 4.45
CA VAL A 190 -11.28 -14.06 4.80
C VAL A 190 -10.82 -13.26 3.59
N GLN A 191 -10.68 -13.91 2.43
CA GLN A 191 -10.27 -13.25 1.19
C GLN A 191 -11.31 -12.21 0.73
N GLN A 192 -12.59 -12.54 0.82
CA GLN A 192 -13.68 -11.60 0.50
C GLN A 192 -13.67 -10.38 1.42
N ALA A 193 -13.52 -10.60 2.72
CA ALA A 193 -13.46 -9.53 3.70
C ALA A 193 -12.26 -8.59 3.46
N LYS A 194 -11.06 -9.15 3.30
CA LYS A 194 -9.84 -8.37 3.00
C LYS A 194 -9.93 -7.62 1.69
N ARG A 195 -10.47 -8.25 0.64
CA ARG A 195 -10.70 -7.60 -0.65
C ARG A 195 -11.63 -6.40 -0.52
N ARG A 196 -12.71 -6.52 0.27
CA ARG A 196 -13.65 -5.42 0.51
C ARG A 196 -13.00 -4.26 1.28
N LEU A 197 -12.23 -4.53 2.32
CA LEU A 197 -11.52 -3.51 3.08
C LEU A 197 -10.50 -2.77 2.21
N LEU A 198 -9.66 -3.51 1.49
CA LEU A 198 -8.66 -2.94 0.59
C LEU A 198 -9.30 -2.08 -0.51
N PHE A 199 -10.42 -2.55 -1.09
CA PHE A 199 -11.16 -1.77 -2.08
C PHE A 199 -11.65 -0.45 -1.49
N GLU A 200 -12.21 -0.47 -0.29
CA GLU A 200 -12.74 0.73 0.36
C GLU A 200 -11.66 1.75 0.66
N ASP A 201 -10.50 1.30 1.19
CA ASP A 201 -9.37 2.18 1.48
C ASP A 201 -8.83 2.84 0.20
N LEU A 202 -8.64 2.04 -0.87
CA LEU A 202 -8.18 2.57 -2.16
C LEU A 202 -9.22 3.49 -2.81
N PHE A 203 -10.50 3.18 -2.69
CA PHE A 203 -11.59 3.98 -3.23
C PHE A 203 -11.68 5.34 -2.52
N GLN A 204 -11.60 5.35 -1.19
CA GLN A 204 -11.57 6.60 -0.42
C GLN A 204 -10.33 7.44 -0.77
N PHE A 205 -9.18 6.81 -0.94
CA PHE A 205 -7.97 7.49 -1.38
C PHE A 205 -8.16 8.15 -2.76
N GLN A 206 -8.74 7.42 -3.72
CA GLN A 206 -9.02 7.93 -5.06
C GLN A 206 -10.04 9.09 -5.04
N ILE A 207 -11.06 9.02 -4.19
CA ILE A 207 -12.02 10.13 -4.03
C ILE A 207 -11.29 11.39 -3.55
N ARG A 208 -10.46 11.28 -2.51
CA ARG A 208 -9.69 12.42 -1.99
C ARG A 208 -8.77 13.02 -3.05
N LEU A 209 -8.11 12.18 -3.85
CA LEU A 209 -7.29 12.66 -4.97
C LEU A 209 -8.14 13.39 -6.02
N ALA A 210 -9.30 12.84 -6.36
CA ALA A 210 -10.21 13.47 -7.33
C ALA A 210 -10.77 14.80 -6.82
N GLU A 211 -11.09 14.90 -5.53
CA GLU A 211 -11.52 16.15 -4.90
C GLU A 211 -10.42 17.21 -4.90
N ASN A 212 -9.20 16.84 -4.50
CA ASN A 212 -8.06 17.76 -4.54
C ASN A 212 -7.77 18.24 -5.97
N ASN A 213 -7.90 17.36 -6.97
CA ASN A 213 -7.73 17.73 -8.37
C ASN A 213 -8.85 18.65 -8.89
N ARG A 214 -10.08 18.56 -8.34
CA ARG A 214 -11.17 19.49 -8.69
C ARG A 214 -10.96 20.90 -8.14
N HIS A 215 -10.34 21.04 -6.99
CA HIS A 215 -10.03 22.34 -6.40
C HIS A 215 -8.84 23.05 -7.08
N ASN A 216 -7.98 22.31 -7.75
CA ASN A 216 -6.99 22.87 -8.65
C ASN A 216 -7.67 23.18 -10.01
N THR A 217 -8.48 24.23 -10.03
CA THR A 217 -9.15 24.72 -11.24
C THR A 217 -8.15 24.96 -12.34
N ASN A 218 -8.38 24.25 -13.40
CA ASN A 218 -7.43 23.84 -14.40
C ASN A 218 -7.28 24.86 -15.54
N GLU A 219 -7.37 26.14 -15.25
CA GLU A 219 -7.05 27.16 -16.23
C GLU A 219 -5.54 27.33 -16.25
N ALA A 220 -4.95 27.06 -17.40
CA ALA A 220 -3.56 27.43 -17.64
C ALA A 220 -3.47 28.95 -17.79
N LEU A 221 -2.33 29.52 -17.42
CA LEU A 221 -2.06 30.93 -17.60
C LEU A 221 -2.00 31.33 -19.09
N PHE A 222 -1.98 30.37 -20.02
CA PHE A 222 -1.81 30.59 -21.44
C PHE A 222 -2.33 29.42 -22.29
N GLU A 223 -2.61 29.70 -23.55
CA GLU A 223 -2.95 28.74 -24.59
C GLU A 223 -1.81 28.64 -25.61
N LEU A 224 -1.54 27.41 -26.09
CA LEU A 224 -0.58 27.22 -27.18
C LEU A 224 -1.23 27.56 -28.54
N LYS A 225 -0.63 28.50 -29.27
CA LYS A 225 -1.13 28.98 -30.56
C LYS A 225 -0.27 28.55 -31.74
N THR A 226 1.05 28.42 -31.55
CA THR A 226 2.02 28.14 -32.60
C THR A 226 2.73 26.82 -32.36
N PHE A 227 3.10 26.14 -33.49
CA PHE A 227 3.78 24.83 -33.48
C PHE A 227 4.78 24.72 -34.64
N GLU A 228 5.28 25.84 -35.15
CA GLU A 228 6.19 25.84 -36.30
C GLU A 228 7.55 25.23 -35.97
N LYS A 229 8.14 25.62 -34.84
CA LYS A 229 9.41 25.06 -34.36
C LYS A 229 9.27 23.61 -33.94
N THR A 230 8.14 23.24 -33.35
CA THR A 230 7.81 21.86 -33.03
C THR A 230 7.78 20.99 -34.30
N LYS A 231 7.15 21.45 -35.38
CA LYS A 231 7.15 20.76 -36.68
C LYS A 231 8.55 20.72 -37.33
N GLU A 232 9.32 21.78 -37.19
CA GLU A 232 10.70 21.85 -37.66
C GLU A 232 11.57 20.80 -36.96
N LEU A 233 11.52 20.72 -35.63
CA LEU A 233 12.25 19.73 -34.88
C LEU A 233 11.84 18.31 -35.26
N THR A 234 10.53 18.03 -35.39
CA THR A 234 10.03 16.71 -35.80
C THR A 234 10.65 16.23 -37.11
N LYS A 235 10.83 17.13 -38.08
CA LYS A 235 11.46 16.81 -39.39
C LYS A 235 12.98 16.61 -39.28
N LYS A 236 13.63 17.25 -38.31
CA LYS A 236 15.09 17.19 -38.11
C LYS A 236 15.56 16.04 -37.26
N LEU A 237 14.64 15.34 -36.56
CA LEU A 237 15.01 14.20 -35.76
C LEU A 237 15.59 13.07 -36.60
N PRO A 238 16.70 12.42 -36.19
CA PRO A 238 17.31 11.31 -36.91
C PRO A 238 16.53 9.99 -36.75
N PHE A 239 15.41 10.01 -36.05
CA PHE A 239 14.56 8.86 -35.76
C PHE A 239 13.07 9.26 -35.73
N GLN A 240 12.19 8.29 -35.86
CA GLN A 240 10.76 8.50 -35.72
C GLN A 240 10.32 8.33 -34.27
N LEU A 241 9.37 9.15 -33.83
CA LEU A 241 8.77 9.00 -32.52
C LEU A 241 7.98 7.69 -32.43
N THR A 242 8.13 6.95 -31.33
CA THR A 242 7.33 5.76 -31.09
C THR A 242 5.85 6.09 -30.92
N THR A 243 4.98 5.08 -31.03
CA THR A 243 3.54 5.23 -30.81
C THR A 243 3.24 5.78 -29.42
N GLY A 244 3.95 5.30 -28.39
CA GLY A 244 3.79 5.78 -27.01
C GLY A 244 4.19 7.24 -26.84
N GLN A 245 5.37 7.64 -27.37
CA GLN A 245 5.83 9.03 -27.34
C GLN A 245 4.86 9.96 -28.08
N SER A 246 4.40 9.55 -29.25
CA SER A 246 3.44 10.31 -30.03
C SER A 246 2.07 10.44 -29.35
N SER A 247 1.64 9.41 -28.63
CA SER A 247 0.40 9.45 -27.85
C SER A 247 0.51 10.42 -26.68
N ALA A 248 1.59 10.33 -25.89
CA ALA A 248 1.85 11.23 -24.76
C ALA A 248 1.90 12.70 -25.22
N LEU A 249 2.63 12.97 -26.30
CA LEU A 249 2.73 14.33 -26.85
C LEU A 249 1.39 14.87 -27.36
N ARG A 250 0.55 14.03 -27.98
CA ARG A 250 -0.80 14.43 -28.41
C ARG A 250 -1.69 14.79 -27.25
N GLU A 251 -1.62 14.02 -26.16
CA GLU A 251 -2.39 14.27 -24.94
C GLU A 251 -1.98 15.59 -24.28
N ILE A 252 -0.68 15.79 -24.04
CA ILE A 252 -0.12 17.01 -23.47
C ILE A 252 -0.48 18.22 -24.36
N SER A 253 -0.20 18.15 -25.64
CA SER A 253 -0.46 19.24 -26.60
C SER A 253 -1.95 19.59 -26.68
N ARG A 254 -2.84 18.60 -26.63
CA ARG A 254 -4.30 18.82 -26.61
C ARG A 254 -4.74 19.59 -25.36
N ALA A 255 -4.24 19.18 -24.19
CA ALA A 255 -4.58 19.84 -22.93
C ALA A 255 -4.06 21.29 -22.90
N MET A 256 -2.81 21.51 -23.31
CA MET A 256 -2.22 22.85 -23.38
C MET A 256 -2.90 23.77 -24.39
N LYS A 257 -3.35 23.24 -25.55
CA LYS A 257 -4.17 23.98 -26.52
C LYS A 257 -5.55 24.41 -25.98
N GLN A 258 -6.10 23.65 -25.04
CA GLN A 258 -7.39 23.96 -24.42
C GLN A 258 -7.24 24.92 -23.22
N GLY A 259 -6.06 25.51 -22.99
CA GLY A 259 -5.81 26.36 -21.84
C GLY A 259 -5.94 25.61 -20.52
N LYS A 260 -5.70 24.30 -20.50
CA LYS A 260 -5.74 23.49 -19.28
C LYS A 260 -4.34 23.34 -18.69
N ARG A 261 -4.27 23.47 -17.37
CA ARG A 261 -3.06 23.15 -16.64
C ARG A 261 -2.77 21.64 -16.75
N VAL A 262 -1.60 21.29 -17.23
CA VAL A 262 -1.17 19.90 -17.37
C VAL A 262 -0.35 19.49 -16.14
N ASN A 263 -0.78 18.45 -15.48
CA ASN A 263 -0.01 17.76 -14.45
C ASN A 263 0.00 16.27 -14.82
N SER A 264 1.06 15.82 -15.46
CA SER A 264 1.14 14.46 -16.03
C SER A 264 2.43 13.77 -15.64
N LEU A 265 2.31 12.51 -15.24
CA LEU A 265 3.43 11.61 -15.02
C LEU A 265 3.71 10.79 -16.27
N ILE A 266 4.93 10.92 -16.81
CA ILE A 266 5.40 10.13 -17.95
C ILE A 266 6.21 8.95 -17.40
N GLN A 267 5.64 7.75 -17.47
CA GLN A 267 6.28 6.54 -17.02
C GLN A 267 6.74 5.68 -18.20
N GLY A 268 7.92 5.09 -18.10
CA GLY A 268 8.48 4.18 -19.10
C GLY A 268 9.83 3.64 -18.65
N ASP A 269 10.28 2.56 -19.29
CA ASP A 269 11.55 1.92 -18.98
C ASP A 269 12.76 2.82 -19.24
N VAL A 270 13.92 2.46 -18.67
CA VAL A 270 15.18 3.14 -18.96
C VAL A 270 15.50 3.01 -20.44
N GLY A 271 15.86 4.13 -21.08
CA GLY A 271 16.18 4.16 -22.52
C GLY A 271 14.98 4.20 -23.47
N CYS A 272 13.73 4.20 -23.00
CA CYS A 272 12.56 4.32 -23.89
C CYS A 272 12.36 5.73 -24.49
N GLY A 273 13.26 6.69 -24.18
CA GLY A 273 13.25 8.03 -24.75
C GLY A 273 12.24 9.00 -24.11
N LYS A 274 12.04 8.94 -22.79
CA LYS A 274 11.21 9.92 -22.06
C LYS A 274 11.67 11.36 -22.27
N THR A 275 12.97 11.57 -22.36
CA THR A 275 13.59 12.89 -22.55
C THR A 275 13.07 13.62 -23.80
N ILE A 276 12.81 12.89 -24.91
CA ILE A 276 12.29 13.53 -26.12
C ILE A 276 10.89 14.10 -25.92
N VAL A 277 10.05 13.47 -25.11
CA VAL A 277 8.73 13.99 -24.76
C VAL A 277 8.87 15.29 -23.95
N SER A 278 9.85 15.34 -23.04
CA SER A 278 10.21 16.55 -22.30
C SER A 278 10.68 17.68 -23.22
N VAL A 279 11.57 17.39 -24.19
CA VAL A 279 12.05 18.33 -25.18
C VAL A 279 10.89 18.95 -25.97
N PHE A 280 9.98 18.13 -26.49
CA PHE A 280 8.83 18.64 -27.25
C PHE A 280 7.87 19.47 -26.37
N SER A 281 7.63 19.06 -25.13
CA SER A 281 6.77 19.82 -24.21
C SER A 281 7.36 21.21 -23.89
N MET A 282 8.67 21.24 -23.63
CA MET A 282 9.39 22.52 -23.43
C MET A 282 9.43 23.37 -24.69
N LEU A 283 9.59 22.75 -25.86
CA LEU A 283 9.63 23.49 -27.16
C LEU A 283 8.27 24.11 -27.44
N MET A 284 7.18 23.38 -27.29
CA MET A 284 5.83 23.92 -27.45
C MET A 284 5.58 25.12 -26.51
N THR A 285 6.13 25.11 -25.33
CA THR A 285 6.06 26.22 -24.38
C THR A 285 6.90 27.40 -24.85
N ALA A 286 8.16 27.16 -25.24
CA ALA A 286 9.11 28.18 -25.60
C ALA A 286 8.72 28.92 -26.90
N GLU A 287 8.22 28.22 -27.93
CA GLU A 287 7.79 28.83 -29.19
C GLU A 287 6.52 29.70 -29.05
N ASN A 288 5.76 29.51 -27.96
CA ASN A 288 4.62 30.36 -27.62
C ASN A 288 4.99 31.52 -26.67
N GLY A 289 6.28 31.79 -26.47
CA GLY A 289 6.74 32.96 -25.74
C GLY A 289 7.02 32.76 -24.28
N PHE A 290 6.74 31.56 -23.71
CA PHE A 290 6.92 31.25 -22.31
C PHE A 290 8.28 30.62 -22.02
N GLN A 291 8.65 30.57 -20.73
CA GLN A 291 9.87 29.90 -20.28
C GLN A 291 9.54 28.46 -19.87
N ALA A 292 10.48 27.56 -20.11
CA ALA A 292 10.40 26.19 -19.64
C ALA A 292 11.62 25.83 -18.81
N ALA A 293 11.41 25.05 -17.74
CA ALA A 293 12.46 24.60 -16.86
C ALA A 293 12.50 23.08 -16.77
N ILE A 294 13.70 22.50 -16.64
CA ILE A 294 13.88 21.10 -16.33
C ILE A 294 14.76 20.97 -15.09
N MET A 295 14.28 20.18 -14.11
CA MET A 295 14.95 19.91 -12.87
C MET A 295 15.44 18.46 -12.83
N ALA A 296 16.74 18.27 -12.55
CA ALA A 296 17.36 16.98 -12.34
C ALA A 296 17.84 16.81 -10.89
N PRO A 297 17.88 15.59 -10.33
CA PRO A 297 18.20 15.36 -8.93
C PRO A 297 19.69 15.60 -8.60
N THR A 298 20.57 15.51 -9.58
CA THR A 298 22.03 15.68 -9.37
C THR A 298 22.64 16.64 -10.37
N ASN A 299 23.77 17.27 -10.00
CA ASN A 299 24.49 18.17 -10.90
C ASN A 299 25.02 17.45 -12.15
N VAL A 300 25.36 16.16 -12.04
CA VAL A 300 25.83 15.36 -13.18
C VAL A 300 24.72 15.21 -14.22
N LEU A 301 23.53 14.80 -13.79
CA LEU A 301 22.37 14.68 -14.68
C LEU A 301 21.92 16.05 -15.23
N ALA A 302 21.95 17.09 -14.40
CA ALA A 302 21.61 18.43 -14.85
C ALA A 302 22.56 18.94 -15.94
N LYS A 303 23.87 18.68 -15.83
CA LYS A 303 24.87 19.02 -16.86
C LYS A 303 24.66 18.20 -18.13
N GLN A 304 24.30 16.93 -18.01
CA GLN A 304 23.96 16.08 -19.15
C GLN A 304 22.73 16.64 -19.88
N HIS A 305 21.64 16.91 -19.15
CA HIS A 305 20.45 17.55 -19.75
C HIS A 305 20.77 18.91 -20.33
N PHE A 306 21.62 19.72 -19.71
CA PHE A 306 22.00 21.00 -20.24
C PHE A 306 22.67 20.90 -21.60
N ALA A 307 23.64 19.98 -21.75
CA ALA A 307 24.29 19.73 -23.02
C ALA A 307 23.31 19.25 -24.10
N GLU A 308 22.41 18.34 -23.73
CA GLU A 308 21.38 17.82 -24.62
C GLU A 308 20.38 18.90 -25.05
N MET A 309 19.85 19.68 -24.09
CA MET A 309 18.91 20.77 -24.39
C MET A 309 19.54 21.85 -25.24
N LYS A 310 20.81 22.20 -25.04
CA LYS A 310 21.52 23.15 -25.97
C LYS A 310 21.48 22.62 -27.38
N GLY A 311 21.74 21.35 -27.62
CA GLY A 311 21.71 20.75 -28.97
C GLY A 311 20.35 20.86 -29.66
N TYR A 312 19.25 20.76 -28.91
CA TYR A 312 17.90 20.87 -29.48
C TYR A 312 17.42 22.32 -29.63
N PHE A 313 17.67 23.19 -28.66
CA PHE A 313 17.01 24.50 -28.56
C PHE A 313 17.80 25.66 -29.17
N GLU A 314 19.12 25.69 -29.01
CA GLU A 314 19.92 26.79 -29.58
C GLU A 314 19.85 26.90 -31.10
N PRO A 315 19.86 25.78 -31.87
CA PRO A 315 19.66 25.85 -33.33
C PRO A 315 18.27 26.35 -33.76
N LEU A 316 17.31 26.33 -32.86
CA LEU A 316 15.94 26.84 -33.08
C LEU A 316 15.76 28.29 -32.61
N GLY A 317 16.83 28.91 -32.07
CA GLY A 317 16.83 30.27 -31.59
C GLY A 317 16.38 30.48 -30.16
N PHE A 318 16.35 29.42 -29.35
CA PHE A 318 15.97 29.48 -27.92
C PHE A 318 17.19 29.37 -27.01
N PRO A 319 17.60 30.44 -26.29
CA PRO A 319 18.72 30.39 -25.35
C PRO A 319 18.49 29.47 -24.19
N VAL A 320 19.48 28.62 -23.91
CA VAL A 320 19.49 27.66 -22.79
C VAL A 320 20.46 28.12 -21.72
N VAL A 321 20.04 28.14 -20.45
CA VAL A 321 20.90 28.45 -19.31
C VAL A 321 20.95 27.33 -18.30
N TYR A 322 22.10 27.23 -17.62
CA TYR A 322 22.30 26.28 -16.53
C TYR A 322 22.22 26.98 -15.18
N LEU A 323 21.48 26.41 -14.23
CA LEU A 323 21.36 26.95 -12.86
C LEU A 323 21.56 25.86 -11.82
N SER A 324 22.59 25.97 -11.04
CA SER A 324 22.85 25.06 -9.89
C SER A 324 23.54 25.81 -8.75
N GLY A 325 23.59 25.15 -7.58
CA GLY A 325 24.31 25.68 -6.42
C GLY A 325 25.83 25.74 -6.58
N GLU A 326 26.40 25.06 -7.58
CA GLU A 326 27.85 25.03 -7.86
C GLU A 326 28.35 26.25 -8.64
N LEU A 327 27.45 27.04 -9.22
CA LEU A 327 27.84 28.22 -10.00
C LEU A 327 28.51 29.27 -9.12
N LYS A 328 29.56 29.90 -9.64
CA LYS A 328 30.18 31.05 -8.98
C LYS A 328 29.16 32.19 -8.85
N ALA A 329 29.30 32.99 -7.80
CA ALA A 329 28.33 34.05 -7.48
C ALA A 329 28.04 35.01 -8.64
N LYS A 330 29.06 35.36 -9.46
CA LYS A 330 28.91 36.20 -10.64
C LYS A 330 28.08 35.51 -11.69
N GLU A 331 28.40 34.29 -12.07
CA GLU A 331 27.70 33.49 -13.08
C GLU A 331 26.24 33.24 -12.68
N LYS A 332 26.03 32.90 -11.38
CA LYS A 332 24.68 32.72 -10.84
C LYS A 332 23.84 33.98 -10.96
N ARG A 333 24.42 35.15 -10.65
CA ARG A 333 23.73 36.45 -10.75
C ARG A 333 23.34 36.77 -12.19
N GLU A 334 24.25 36.55 -13.15
CA GLU A 334 24.01 36.76 -14.56
C GLU A 334 22.93 35.82 -15.10
N THR A 335 22.96 34.54 -14.71
CA THR A 335 21.93 33.55 -15.07
C THR A 335 20.56 33.93 -14.52
N LEU A 336 20.49 34.31 -13.22
CA LEU A 336 19.25 34.77 -12.61
C LEU A 336 18.67 36.01 -13.30
N LYS A 337 19.52 36.94 -13.71
CA LYS A 337 19.12 38.12 -14.48
C LYS A 337 18.50 37.74 -15.81
N LYS A 338 19.14 36.85 -16.60
CA LYS A 338 18.61 36.37 -17.89
C LYS A 338 17.26 35.64 -17.76
N ILE A 339 17.09 34.89 -16.65
CA ILE A 339 15.82 34.22 -16.35
C ILE A 339 14.73 35.27 -16.06
N LYS A 340 15.03 36.24 -15.20
CA LYS A 340 14.08 37.31 -14.83
C LYS A 340 13.68 38.21 -16.03
N GLU A 341 14.60 38.50 -16.90
CA GLU A 341 14.33 39.33 -18.12
C GLU A 341 13.62 38.54 -19.20
N GLY A 342 13.57 37.19 -19.11
CA GLY A 342 12.98 36.32 -20.11
C GLY A 342 13.87 36.07 -21.32
N GLU A 343 15.14 36.45 -21.25
CA GLU A 343 16.15 36.15 -22.28
C GLU A 343 16.43 34.63 -22.34
N ALA A 344 16.54 34.01 -21.17
CA ALA A 344 16.64 32.56 -21.06
C ALA A 344 15.26 31.91 -21.28
N ARG A 345 15.09 31.20 -22.37
CA ARG A 345 13.84 30.49 -22.68
C ARG A 345 13.79 29.11 -22.06
N ILE A 346 14.94 28.45 -21.96
CA ILE A 346 15.07 27.12 -21.38
C ILE A 346 16.03 27.20 -20.19
N VAL A 347 15.59 26.70 -19.05
CA VAL A 347 16.39 26.67 -17.81
C VAL A 347 16.58 25.21 -17.40
N VAL A 348 17.85 24.80 -17.24
CA VAL A 348 18.22 23.47 -16.84
C VAL A 348 18.98 23.55 -15.53
N GLY A 349 18.63 22.72 -14.56
CA GLY A 349 19.38 22.74 -13.31
C GLY A 349 18.92 21.69 -12.29
N THR A 350 19.39 21.88 -11.06
CA THR A 350 18.97 21.08 -9.92
C THR A 350 17.81 21.78 -9.20
N HIS A 351 17.53 21.41 -7.95
CA HIS A 351 16.54 22.09 -7.09
C HIS A 351 16.70 23.63 -7.05
N SER A 352 17.83 24.16 -7.49
CA SER A 352 18.05 25.61 -7.61
C SER A 352 17.06 26.29 -8.56
N VAL A 353 16.50 25.59 -9.55
CA VAL A 353 15.54 26.17 -10.52
C VAL A 353 14.18 26.54 -9.90
N ILE A 354 13.85 25.94 -8.75
CA ILE A 354 12.62 26.23 -7.99
C ILE A 354 12.91 26.96 -6.67
N SER A 355 14.15 27.46 -6.47
CA SER A 355 14.50 28.19 -5.26
C SER A 355 13.81 29.55 -5.20
N LYS A 356 13.60 30.08 -3.99
CA LYS A 356 12.95 31.39 -3.77
C LYS A 356 13.69 32.57 -4.44
N ASP A 357 14.96 32.38 -4.77
CA ASP A 357 15.80 33.40 -5.40
C ASP A 357 15.54 33.51 -6.92
N VAL A 358 14.84 32.56 -7.51
CA VAL A 358 14.56 32.53 -8.94
C VAL A 358 13.21 33.16 -9.22
N THR A 359 13.24 34.22 -10.02
CA THR A 359 12.02 34.86 -10.52
C THR A 359 11.98 34.66 -12.02
N TYR A 360 11.03 33.88 -12.49
CA TYR A 360 10.76 33.76 -13.95
C TYR A 360 9.90 34.93 -14.41
N LYS A 361 10.10 35.35 -15.65
CA LYS A 361 9.24 36.36 -16.26
C LYS A 361 7.86 35.75 -16.56
N GLU A 362 7.85 34.60 -17.24
CA GLU A 362 6.62 33.89 -17.65
C GLU A 362 6.92 32.38 -17.74
N LEU A 363 6.93 31.68 -16.60
CA LEU A 363 7.15 30.23 -16.59
C LEU A 363 5.88 29.50 -17.02
N GLY A 364 5.98 28.75 -18.14
CA GLY A 364 4.86 28.00 -18.70
C GLY A 364 4.95 26.47 -18.51
N CYS A 365 6.17 25.95 -18.33
CA CYS A 365 6.36 24.51 -18.18
C CYS A 365 7.51 24.23 -17.23
N ILE A 366 7.31 23.24 -16.35
CA ILE A 366 8.38 22.65 -15.56
C ILE A 366 8.38 21.14 -15.74
N ILE A 367 9.56 20.59 -15.97
CA ILE A 367 9.79 19.15 -16.06
C ILE A 367 10.61 18.72 -14.84
N ILE A 368 10.19 17.65 -14.20
CA ILE A 368 10.92 17.05 -13.08
C ILE A 368 11.38 15.67 -13.52
N ASP A 369 12.68 15.49 -13.71
CA ASP A 369 13.27 14.20 -14.03
C ASP A 369 13.57 13.41 -12.76
N GLU A 370 13.36 12.09 -12.79
CA GLU A 370 13.55 11.20 -11.64
C GLU A 370 12.77 11.65 -10.38
N GLU A 371 11.50 11.93 -10.54
CA GLU A 371 10.60 12.50 -9.51
C GLU A 371 10.71 11.83 -8.14
N HIS A 372 10.92 10.50 -8.10
CA HIS A 372 11.03 9.74 -6.86
C HIS A 372 12.20 10.14 -5.95
N ARG A 373 13.19 10.88 -6.47
CA ARG A 373 14.35 11.40 -5.72
C ARG A 373 14.10 12.74 -5.05
N PHE A 374 12.93 13.34 -5.27
CA PHE A 374 12.57 14.62 -4.67
C PHE A 374 11.55 14.46 -3.53
N GLY A 375 11.69 15.27 -2.49
CA GLY A 375 10.72 15.32 -1.40
C GLY A 375 9.38 15.92 -1.80
N VAL A 376 8.31 15.65 -1.04
CA VAL A 376 6.94 16.12 -1.34
C VAL A 376 6.90 17.64 -1.51
N LYS A 377 7.53 18.41 -0.60
CA LYS A 377 7.59 19.88 -0.65
C LYS A 377 8.33 20.47 -1.86
N GLN A 378 9.09 19.66 -2.59
CA GLN A 378 9.81 20.10 -3.78
C GLN A 378 9.02 19.85 -5.07
N ARG A 379 7.93 19.09 -4.96
CA ARG A 379 7.04 18.70 -6.06
C ARG A 379 5.75 19.53 -6.09
N GLU A 380 5.36 20.10 -4.95
CA GLU A 380 4.29 21.09 -4.81
C GLU A 380 4.76 22.49 -5.27
#